data_eb6d1e6f63216ec82f5f31c0c8b61f4c
#
_entry.id   eb6d1e6f63216ec82f5f31c0c8b61f4c
#
_cell.length_a   1.000
_cell.length_b   1.000
_cell.length_c   1.000
_cell.angle_alpha   90.00
_cell.angle_beta   90.00
_cell.angle_gamma   90.00
#
_symmetry.space_group_name_H-M   'P 1'
#
loop_
_entity.id
_entity.type
_entity.pdbx_description
1 polymer ?
#
loop_
_entity_poly.entity_id
_entity_poly.type
_entity_poly.pdbx_seq_one_letter_code
_entity_poly.pdbx_strand_id
1 'polypeptide(L)'
;MRNMTRFDRVLLLVTGLLAAHQVVIGVEGLETLVVFSYTIAFGVLLVACLLLIILGYDVLDSPVVVVVSTIIPLSLSLGLVAEYLPENVYLYLVFVLLGFLAVVITRFVAPGRVAVIVLAVVHGISGLLITFLPVYLSLSGVTSPGFILVGVGGALIGIGGLLLAFLKTGKPILPRATILQVLPVQLLLMTASFVAGFALG
;
A
#
# COMPACT_ATOMS: atom_id res chain seq x y z
N MET A 1 9.40 -2.46 -24.44
CA MET A 1 9.17 -2.12 -22.99
C MET A 1 9.03 -0.62 -22.87
N ARG A 2 8.14 -0.10 -21.99
CA ARG A 2 8.08 1.34 -21.74
C ARG A 2 9.27 1.76 -20.87
N ASN A 3 10.11 2.66 -21.38
CA ASN A 3 11.16 3.26 -20.59
C ASN A 3 10.57 4.32 -19.65
N MET A 4 11.10 4.42 -18.45
CA MET A 4 10.73 5.44 -17.49
C MET A 4 11.15 6.83 -18.00
N THR A 5 10.20 7.76 -18.06
CA THR A 5 10.44 9.13 -18.51
C THR A 5 10.98 10.00 -17.37
N ARG A 6 11.49 11.19 -17.70
CA ARG A 6 11.89 12.18 -16.67
C ARG A 6 10.68 12.61 -15.82
N PHE A 7 9.52 12.71 -16.44
CA PHE A 7 8.27 13.06 -15.73
C PHE A 7 7.87 11.98 -14.72
N ASP A 8 7.95 10.69 -15.10
CA ASP A 8 7.69 9.57 -14.18
C ASP A 8 8.61 9.64 -12.94
N ARG A 9 9.90 9.96 -13.15
CA ARG A 9 10.87 10.09 -12.05
C ARG A 9 10.54 11.26 -11.13
N VAL A 10 10.10 12.39 -11.67
CA VAL A 10 9.68 13.55 -10.86
C VAL A 10 8.46 13.19 -10.01
N LEU A 11 7.46 12.52 -10.59
CA LEU A 11 6.28 12.07 -9.83
C LEU A 11 6.67 11.11 -8.70
N LEU A 12 7.54 10.14 -8.98
CA LEU A 12 8.03 9.19 -7.97
C LEU A 12 8.89 9.88 -6.90
N LEU A 13 9.67 10.90 -7.27
CA LEU A 13 10.43 11.68 -6.30
C LEU A 13 9.51 12.45 -5.36
N VAL A 14 8.48 13.13 -5.90
CA VAL A 14 7.48 13.83 -5.08
C VAL A 14 6.74 12.85 -4.17
N THR A 15 6.37 11.67 -4.69
CA THR A 15 5.77 10.59 -3.90
C THR A 15 6.68 10.17 -2.75
N GLY A 16 7.96 9.93 -3.03
CA GLY A 16 8.95 9.57 -2.02
C GLY A 16 9.14 10.65 -0.97
N LEU A 17 9.17 11.93 -1.37
CA LEU A 17 9.27 13.06 -0.43
C LEU A 17 8.02 13.17 0.48
N LEU A 18 6.82 12.94 -0.06
CA LEU A 18 5.60 12.87 0.76
C LEU A 18 5.63 11.71 1.74
N ALA A 19 6.10 10.54 1.30
CA ALA A 19 6.26 9.39 2.19
C ALA A 19 7.31 9.66 3.28
N ALA A 20 8.45 10.26 2.94
CA ALA A 20 9.47 10.67 3.90
C ALA A 20 8.94 11.70 4.91
N HIS A 21 8.18 12.70 4.43
CA HIS A 21 7.52 13.67 5.28
C HIS A 21 6.61 12.99 6.32
N GLN A 22 5.79 12.01 5.90
CA GLN A 22 4.91 11.28 6.81
C GLN A 22 5.69 10.45 7.84
N VAL A 23 6.84 9.86 7.46
CA VAL A 23 7.72 9.15 8.39
C VAL A 23 8.31 10.10 9.44
N VAL A 24 8.69 11.33 9.04
CA VAL A 24 9.35 12.31 9.94
C VAL A 24 8.34 12.96 10.89
N ILE A 25 7.19 13.38 10.37
CA ILE A 25 6.15 14.03 11.20
C ILE A 25 5.43 13.00 12.06
N GLY A 26 5.23 11.78 11.52
CA GLY A 26 4.41 10.77 12.18
C GLY A 26 2.97 11.20 12.34
N VAL A 27 2.32 10.67 13.35
CA VAL A 27 1.02 11.12 13.85
C VAL A 27 1.18 11.24 15.37
N GLU A 28 1.07 12.46 15.89
CA GLU A 28 1.29 12.73 17.30
C GLU A 28 0.20 12.11 18.19
N GLY A 29 0.58 11.70 19.40
CA GLY A 29 -0.36 11.20 20.40
C GLY A 29 -0.81 9.76 20.24
N LEU A 30 -0.31 9.01 19.24
CA LEU A 30 -0.66 7.62 19.00
C LEU A 30 0.21 6.63 19.80
N GLU A 31 -0.36 5.44 20.04
CA GLU A 31 0.37 4.35 20.66
C GLU A 31 1.53 3.84 19.79
N THR A 32 2.55 3.28 20.44
CA THR A 32 3.78 2.82 19.78
C THR A 32 3.54 1.89 18.60
N LEU A 33 2.59 0.93 18.72
CA LEU A 33 2.27 0.00 17.64
C LEU A 33 1.71 0.70 16.40
N VAL A 34 0.87 1.71 16.59
CA VAL A 34 0.27 2.51 15.51
C VAL A 34 1.34 3.30 14.79
N VAL A 35 2.16 4.05 15.53
CA VAL A 35 3.28 4.83 14.98
C VAL A 35 4.23 3.93 14.20
N PHE A 36 4.62 2.79 14.78
CA PHE A 36 5.50 1.83 14.13
C PHE A 36 4.91 1.28 12.83
N SER A 37 3.62 0.95 12.83
CA SER A 37 2.91 0.42 11.67
C SER A 37 2.88 1.42 10.51
N TYR A 38 2.54 2.67 10.77
CA TYR A 38 2.51 3.72 9.76
C TYR A 38 3.93 4.08 9.27
N THR A 39 4.90 4.15 10.17
CA THR A 39 6.31 4.40 9.83
C THR A 39 6.84 3.33 8.88
N ILE A 40 6.57 2.05 9.14
CA ILE A 40 6.97 0.95 8.25
C ILE A 40 6.29 1.10 6.89
N ALA A 41 4.98 1.35 6.84
CA ALA A 41 4.26 1.46 5.58
C ALA A 41 4.83 2.57 4.69
N PHE A 42 4.98 3.78 5.22
CA PHE A 42 5.54 4.92 4.47
C PHE A 42 7.04 4.78 4.20
N GLY A 43 7.81 4.16 5.10
CA GLY A 43 9.21 3.86 4.89
C GLY A 43 9.43 2.88 3.73
N VAL A 44 8.63 1.82 3.65
CA VAL A 44 8.66 0.87 2.51
C VAL A 44 8.23 1.56 1.22
N LEU A 45 7.22 2.42 1.27
CA LEU A 45 6.78 3.18 0.10
C LEU A 45 7.88 4.13 -0.40
N LEU A 46 8.58 4.83 0.49
CA LEU A 46 9.74 5.66 0.16
C LEU A 46 10.82 4.84 -0.56
N VAL A 47 11.21 3.70 0.03
CA VAL A 47 12.22 2.81 -0.57
C VAL A 47 11.75 2.29 -1.93
N ALA A 48 10.48 1.92 -2.08
CA ALA A 48 9.92 1.48 -3.35
C ALA A 48 10.01 2.57 -4.43
N CYS A 49 9.71 3.82 -4.10
CA CYS A 49 9.87 4.96 -5.03
C CYS A 49 11.33 5.15 -5.44
N LEU A 50 12.29 5.07 -4.51
CA LEU A 50 13.71 5.17 -4.81
C LEU A 50 14.18 4.04 -5.72
N LEU A 51 13.78 2.81 -5.45
CA LEU A 51 14.10 1.65 -6.29
C LEU A 51 13.54 1.81 -7.70
N LEU A 52 12.31 2.30 -7.85
CA LEU A 52 11.72 2.60 -9.16
C LEU A 52 12.50 3.68 -9.91
N ILE A 53 12.93 4.74 -9.23
CA ILE A 53 13.73 5.83 -9.84
C ILE A 53 15.08 5.31 -10.33
N ILE A 54 15.75 4.46 -9.56
CA ILE A 54 17.11 3.97 -9.82
C ILE A 54 17.09 2.84 -10.86
N LEU A 55 16.23 1.83 -10.64
CA LEU A 55 16.23 0.57 -11.40
C LEU A 55 15.18 0.55 -12.53
N GLY A 56 14.24 1.51 -12.53
CA GLY A 56 13.17 1.56 -13.51
C GLY A 56 12.07 0.54 -13.24
N TYR A 57 11.18 0.38 -14.24
CA TYR A 57 10.00 -0.50 -14.09
C TYR A 57 10.33 -2.00 -14.07
N ASP A 58 11.53 -2.39 -14.44
CA ASP A 58 11.93 -3.80 -14.47
C ASP A 58 12.00 -4.40 -13.05
N VAL A 59 12.19 -3.55 -12.03
CA VAL A 59 12.16 -3.96 -10.63
C VAL A 59 10.81 -4.55 -10.21
N LEU A 60 9.72 -4.17 -10.86
CA LEU A 60 8.37 -4.70 -10.58
C LEU A 60 8.21 -6.18 -10.95
N ASP A 61 9.10 -6.72 -11.78
CA ASP A 61 9.08 -8.14 -12.16
C ASP A 61 9.72 -9.03 -11.08
N SER A 62 10.48 -8.44 -10.15
CA SER A 62 11.11 -9.16 -9.05
C SER A 62 10.09 -9.73 -8.06
N PRO A 63 10.20 -11.01 -7.66
CA PRO A 63 9.38 -11.58 -6.61
C PRO A 63 9.59 -10.89 -5.25
N VAL A 64 10.80 -10.41 -4.98
CA VAL A 64 11.15 -9.67 -3.76
C VAL A 64 10.32 -8.38 -3.64
N VAL A 65 10.14 -7.65 -4.76
CA VAL A 65 9.35 -6.41 -4.76
C VAL A 65 7.89 -6.68 -4.41
N VAL A 66 7.32 -7.80 -4.86
CA VAL A 66 5.95 -8.19 -4.50
C VAL A 66 5.84 -8.47 -3.00
N VAL A 67 6.80 -9.17 -2.43
CA VAL A 67 6.85 -9.46 -0.98
C VAL A 67 6.98 -8.16 -0.19
N VAL A 68 7.94 -7.31 -0.55
CA VAL A 68 8.20 -6.04 0.15
C VAL A 68 6.99 -5.10 0.02
N SER A 69 6.38 -4.99 -1.16
CA SER A 69 5.20 -4.13 -1.35
C SER A 69 3.98 -4.59 -0.56
N THR A 70 3.89 -5.89 -0.19
CA THR A 70 2.82 -6.41 0.67
C THR A 70 2.89 -5.84 2.10
N ILE A 71 4.06 -5.41 2.54
CA ILE A 71 4.22 -4.78 3.85
C ILE A 71 3.40 -3.49 3.95
N ILE A 72 3.28 -2.72 2.86
CA ILE A 72 2.55 -1.44 2.88
C ILE A 72 1.08 -1.62 3.31
N PRO A 73 0.24 -2.40 2.61
CA PRO A 73 -1.16 -2.55 3.02
C PRO A 73 -1.30 -3.29 4.35
N LEU A 74 -0.44 -4.27 4.66
CA LEU A 74 -0.49 -4.96 5.95
C LEU A 74 -0.20 -4.02 7.12
N SER A 75 0.83 -3.18 7.00
CA SER A 75 1.20 -2.23 8.06
C SER A 75 0.17 -1.10 8.19
N LEU A 76 -0.31 -0.51 7.09
CA LEU A 76 -1.35 0.52 7.14
C LEU A 76 -2.63 -0.01 7.80
N SER A 77 -3.09 -1.18 7.40
CA SER A 77 -4.29 -1.78 7.99
C SER A 77 -4.10 -2.17 9.46
N LEU A 78 -2.90 -2.65 9.84
CA LEU A 78 -2.59 -2.93 11.24
C LEU A 78 -2.64 -1.66 12.09
N GLY A 79 -2.08 -0.55 11.60
CA GLY A 79 -2.15 0.74 12.28
C GLY A 79 -3.60 1.18 12.50
N LEU A 80 -4.44 1.11 11.47
CA LEU A 80 -5.87 1.44 11.57
C LEU A 80 -6.63 0.54 12.55
N VAL A 81 -6.34 -0.77 12.55
CA VAL A 81 -6.98 -1.70 13.51
C VAL A 81 -6.50 -1.40 14.94
N ALA A 82 -5.21 -1.15 15.13
CA ALA A 82 -4.67 -0.86 16.45
C ALA A 82 -5.25 0.43 17.04
N GLU A 83 -5.52 1.43 16.20
CA GLU A 83 -6.02 2.72 16.62
C GLU A 83 -7.55 2.71 16.85
N TYR A 84 -8.32 2.15 15.92
CA TYR A 84 -9.77 2.27 15.93
C TYR A 84 -10.53 1.01 16.35
N LEU A 85 -9.86 -0.16 16.39
CA LEU A 85 -10.43 -1.45 16.74
C LEU A 85 -9.53 -2.23 17.73
N PRO A 86 -9.12 -1.62 18.86
CA PRO A 86 -8.08 -2.18 19.76
C PRO A 86 -8.42 -3.58 20.27
N GLU A 87 -9.68 -3.92 20.42
CA GLU A 87 -10.12 -5.27 20.86
C GLU A 87 -9.74 -6.36 19.85
N ASN A 88 -9.58 -6.00 18.56
CA ASN A 88 -9.26 -6.92 17.47
C ASN A 88 -7.77 -6.93 17.09
N VAL A 89 -6.93 -6.13 17.75
CA VAL A 89 -5.53 -5.92 17.35
C VAL A 89 -4.73 -7.22 17.34
N TYR A 90 -4.86 -8.07 18.34
CA TYR A 90 -4.11 -9.32 18.42
C TYR A 90 -4.53 -10.31 17.33
N LEU A 91 -5.84 -10.43 17.07
CA LEU A 91 -6.36 -11.29 16.00
C LEU A 91 -5.86 -10.79 14.64
N TYR A 92 -5.89 -9.47 14.43
CA TYR A 92 -5.43 -8.88 13.19
C TYR A 92 -3.90 -8.98 13.02
N LEU A 93 -3.13 -8.85 14.10
CA LEU A 93 -1.68 -9.06 14.08
C LEU A 93 -1.32 -10.49 13.65
N VAL A 94 -2.05 -11.49 14.14
CA VAL A 94 -1.90 -12.89 13.69
C VAL A 94 -2.17 -13.00 12.19
N PHE A 95 -3.23 -12.36 11.67
CA PHE A 95 -3.51 -12.30 10.24
C PHE A 95 -2.37 -11.66 9.46
N VAL A 96 -1.81 -10.53 9.93
CA VAL A 96 -0.69 -9.82 9.30
C VAL A 96 0.54 -10.72 9.20
N LEU A 97 0.92 -11.38 10.31
CA LEU A 97 2.11 -12.23 10.35
C LEU A 97 1.95 -13.49 9.48
N LEU A 98 0.83 -14.20 9.61
CA LEU A 98 0.56 -15.40 8.82
C LEU A 98 0.34 -15.07 7.34
N GLY A 99 -0.36 -13.98 7.05
CA GLY A 99 -0.59 -13.50 5.68
C GLY A 99 0.71 -13.11 5.00
N PHE A 100 1.58 -12.36 5.68
CA PHE A 100 2.90 -12.02 5.16
C PHE A 100 3.75 -13.29 4.91
N LEU A 101 3.82 -14.19 5.89
CA LEU A 101 4.55 -15.45 5.76
C LEU A 101 4.02 -16.30 4.59
N ALA A 102 2.70 -16.40 4.44
CA ALA A 102 2.08 -17.11 3.33
C ALA A 102 2.44 -16.50 1.97
N VAL A 103 2.49 -15.16 1.86
CA VAL A 103 2.95 -14.48 0.64
C VAL A 103 4.40 -14.79 0.36
N VAL A 104 5.29 -14.75 1.35
CA VAL A 104 6.72 -15.11 1.20
C VAL A 104 6.85 -16.53 0.70
N ILE A 105 6.27 -17.50 1.42
CA ILE A 105 6.39 -18.92 1.07
C ILE A 105 5.86 -19.19 -0.33
N THR A 106 4.65 -18.74 -0.63
CA THR A 106 4.03 -19.04 -1.93
C THR A 106 4.76 -18.34 -3.07
N ARG A 107 5.37 -17.19 -2.83
CA ARG A 107 6.10 -16.47 -3.88
C ARG A 107 7.41 -17.16 -4.26
N PHE A 108 8.09 -17.81 -3.33
CA PHE A 108 9.39 -18.43 -3.57
C PHE A 108 9.31 -19.97 -3.73
N VAL A 109 8.37 -20.63 -3.03
CA VAL A 109 8.31 -22.10 -2.97
C VAL A 109 7.21 -22.65 -3.88
N ALA A 110 6.07 -21.97 -4.00
CA ALA A 110 4.91 -22.43 -4.78
C ALA A 110 4.40 -21.33 -5.75
N PRO A 111 5.25 -20.88 -6.70
CA PRO A 111 4.84 -19.85 -7.64
C PRO A 111 3.69 -20.33 -8.54
N GLY A 112 2.89 -19.39 -9.02
CA GLY A 112 1.75 -19.66 -9.90
C GLY A 112 0.41 -19.26 -9.29
N ARG A 113 -0.64 -20.06 -9.53
CA ARG A 113 -2.01 -19.70 -9.11
C ARG A 113 -2.15 -19.55 -7.60
N VAL A 114 -1.50 -20.39 -6.80
CA VAL A 114 -1.56 -20.31 -5.34
C VAL A 114 -0.99 -18.99 -4.84
N ALA A 115 0.18 -18.60 -5.33
CA ALA A 115 0.80 -17.33 -4.96
C ALA A 115 -0.09 -16.11 -5.32
N VAL A 116 -0.81 -16.18 -6.44
CA VAL A 116 -1.73 -15.10 -6.84
C VAL A 116 -2.95 -15.06 -5.92
N ILE A 117 -3.54 -16.22 -5.58
CA ILE A 117 -4.70 -16.30 -4.69
C ILE A 117 -4.33 -15.78 -3.28
N VAL A 118 -3.22 -16.25 -2.72
CA VAL A 118 -2.76 -15.82 -1.39
C VAL A 118 -2.52 -14.32 -1.37
N LEU A 119 -1.82 -13.79 -2.39
CA LEU A 119 -1.59 -12.36 -2.51
C LEU A 119 -2.90 -11.57 -2.62
N ALA A 120 -3.85 -12.04 -3.44
CA ALA A 120 -5.14 -11.40 -3.62
C ALA A 120 -5.97 -11.38 -2.32
N VAL A 121 -5.96 -12.48 -1.54
CA VAL A 121 -6.66 -12.55 -0.25
C VAL A 121 -6.03 -11.58 0.76
N VAL A 122 -4.71 -11.63 0.92
CA VAL A 122 -4.00 -10.76 1.88
C VAL A 122 -4.16 -9.28 1.52
N HIS A 123 -3.92 -8.91 0.26
CA HIS A 123 -4.11 -7.53 -0.21
C HIS A 123 -5.58 -7.11 -0.19
N GLY A 124 -6.50 -8.02 -0.52
CA GLY A 124 -7.93 -7.75 -0.54
C GLY A 124 -8.46 -7.41 0.85
N ILE A 125 -8.15 -8.23 1.86
CA ILE A 125 -8.59 -7.98 3.24
C ILE A 125 -8.00 -6.66 3.75
N SER A 126 -6.68 -6.46 3.62
CA SER A 126 -6.02 -5.23 4.05
C SER A 126 -6.54 -4.01 3.28
N GLY A 127 -6.69 -4.12 1.96
CA GLY A 127 -7.16 -3.02 1.10
C GLY A 127 -8.61 -2.64 1.38
N LEU A 128 -9.51 -3.61 1.61
CA LEU A 128 -10.90 -3.34 2.01
C LEU A 128 -10.94 -2.62 3.35
N LEU A 129 -10.13 -3.03 4.32
CA LEU A 129 -10.06 -2.40 5.62
C LEU A 129 -9.55 -0.94 5.50
N ILE A 130 -8.46 -0.71 4.80
CA ILE A 130 -7.91 0.64 4.57
C ILE A 130 -8.91 1.52 3.82
N THR A 131 -9.73 0.95 2.94
CA THR A 131 -10.72 1.71 2.16
C THR A 131 -11.96 2.05 2.99
N PHE A 132 -12.56 1.04 3.61
CA PHE A 132 -13.90 1.20 4.20
C PHE A 132 -13.89 1.68 5.64
N LEU A 133 -12.90 1.31 6.46
CA LEU A 133 -12.85 1.72 7.86
C LEU A 133 -12.75 3.25 8.01
N PRO A 134 -11.83 3.97 7.33
CA PRO A 134 -11.76 5.43 7.43
C PRO A 134 -13.04 6.12 6.95
N VAL A 135 -13.66 5.62 5.89
CA VAL A 135 -14.94 6.15 5.37
C VAL A 135 -16.04 5.97 6.43
N TYR A 136 -16.14 4.78 7.02
CA TYR A 136 -17.13 4.49 8.08
C TYR A 136 -16.91 5.40 9.30
N LEU A 137 -15.67 5.54 9.78
CA LEU A 137 -15.34 6.37 10.94
C LEU A 137 -15.68 7.84 10.70
N SER A 138 -15.39 8.37 9.52
CA SER A 138 -15.74 9.75 9.17
C SER A 138 -17.25 9.95 9.06
N LEU A 139 -17.97 9.02 8.43
CA LEU A 139 -19.43 9.12 8.29
C LEU A 139 -20.17 8.95 9.61
N SER A 140 -19.61 8.19 10.54
CA SER A 140 -20.15 8.02 11.90
C SER A 140 -19.74 9.15 12.86
N GLY A 141 -18.93 10.12 12.43
CA GLY A 141 -18.49 11.26 13.24
C GLY A 141 -17.43 10.91 14.28
N VAL A 142 -16.78 9.74 14.18
CA VAL A 142 -15.68 9.34 15.07
C VAL A 142 -14.39 10.08 14.72
N THR A 143 -14.18 10.32 13.41
CA THR A 143 -13.06 11.11 12.90
C THR A 143 -13.57 12.29 12.09
N SER A 144 -12.67 13.22 11.73
CA SER A 144 -13.03 14.33 10.85
C SER A 144 -13.44 13.86 9.46
N PRO A 145 -14.21 14.65 8.68
CA PRO A 145 -14.53 14.32 7.30
C PRO A 145 -13.29 14.17 6.40
N GLY A 146 -12.18 14.81 6.74
CA GLY A 146 -10.93 14.73 6.00
C GLY A 146 -10.30 13.34 6.02
N PHE A 147 -10.59 12.53 7.05
CA PHE A 147 -10.08 11.16 7.16
C PHE A 147 -10.59 10.21 6.07
N ILE A 148 -11.68 10.57 5.37
CA ILE A 148 -12.14 9.85 4.16
C ILE A 148 -11.02 9.72 3.11
N LEU A 149 -10.10 10.67 3.06
CA LEU A 149 -8.96 10.63 2.13
C LEU A 149 -8.05 9.42 2.37
N VAL A 150 -7.96 8.90 3.60
CA VAL A 150 -7.26 7.64 3.88
C VAL A 150 -7.95 6.49 3.13
N GLY A 151 -9.28 6.46 3.15
CA GLY A 151 -10.07 5.49 2.38
C GLY A 151 -9.88 5.62 0.86
N VAL A 152 -9.80 6.85 0.34
CA VAL A 152 -9.47 7.11 -1.07
C VAL A 152 -8.08 6.56 -1.42
N GLY A 153 -7.08 6.80 -0.58
CA GLY A 153 -5.75 6.21 -0.72
C GLY A 153 -5.78 4.68 -0.74
N GLY A 154 -6.58 4.08 0.14
CA GLY A 154 -6.83 2.63 0.19
C GLY A 154 -7.44 2.07 -1.09
N ALA A 155 -8.44 2.73 -1.65
CA ALA A 155 -9.04 2.35 -2.93
C ALA A 155 -8.03 2.40 -4.09
N LEU A 156 -7.18 3.43 -4.11
CA LEU A 156 -6.12 3.56 -5.12
C LEU A 156 -5.07 2.45 -5.00
N ILE A 157 -4.66 2.07 -3.77
CA ILE A 157 -3.78 0.90 -3.55
C ILE A 157 -4.43 -0.37 -4.09
N GLY A 158 -5.71 -0.60 -3.77
CA GLY A 158 -6.45 -1.77 -4.21
C GLY A 158 -6.51 -1.89 -5.73
N ILE A 159 -6.87 -0.80 -6.42
CA ILE A 159 -6.89 -0.74 -7.88
C ILE A 159 -5.51 -1.04 -8.47
N GLY A 160 -4.46 -0.40 -7.99
CA GLY A 160 -3.09 -0.61 -8.47
C GLY A 160 -2.61 -2.04 -8.26
N GLY A 161 -2.87 -2.60 -7.07
CA GLY A 161 -2.56 -3.98 -6.75
C GLY A 161 -3.26 -4.99 -7.66
N LEU A 162 -4.55 -4.78 -7.93
CA LEU A 162 -5.32 -5.62 -8.86
C LEU A 162 -4.77 -5.54 -10.28
N LEU A 163 -4.50 -4.34 -10.80
CA LEU A 163 -3.94 -4.16 -12.15
C LEU A 163 -2.62 -4.90 -12.31
N LEU A 164 -1.71 -4.79 -11.32
CA LEU A 164 -0.43 -5.49 -11.33
C LEU A 164 -0.59 -7.01 -11.14
N ALA A 165 -1.52 -7.46 -10.32
CA ALA A 165 -1.81 -8.87 -10.11
C ALA A 165 -2.31 -9.53 -11.41
N PHE A 166 -3.30 -8.92 -12.09
CA PHE A 166 -3.81 -9.41 -13.36
C PHE A 166 -2.77 -9.38 -14.47
N LEU A 167 -1.89 -8.38 -14.49
CA LEU A 167 -0.77 -8.34 -15.43
C LEU A 167 0.13 -9.58 -15.28
N LYS A 168 0.40 -10.02 -14.04
CA LYS A 168 1.25 -11.18 -13.76
C LYS A 168 0.58 -12.53 -14.03
N THR A 169 -0.75 -12.61 -14.12
CA THR A 169 -1.46 -13.84 -14.47
C THR A 169 -1.51 -14.12 -15.97
N GLY A 170 -0.97 -13.23 -16.80
CA GLY A 170 -1.05 -13.33 -18.26
C GLY A 170 -2.43 -12.97 -18.84
N LYS A 171 -3.36 -12.50 -18.01
CA LYS A 171 -4.69 -12.00 -18.42
C LYS A 171 -4.86 -10.56 -17.93
N PRO A 172 -4.10 -9.61 -18.47
CA PRO A 172 -4.14 -8.22 -18.00
C PRO A 172 -5.50 -7.59 -18.35
N ILE A 173 -6.06 -6.82 -17.38
CA ILE A 173 -7.24 -5.98 -17.59
C ILE A 173 -6.91 -4.82 -18.53
N LEU A 174 -5.70 -4.26 -18.38
CA LEU A 174 -5.15 -3.21 -19.22
C LEU A 174 -3.79 -3.62 -19.76
N PRO A 175 -3.38 -3.12 -20.95
CA PRO A 175 -2.03 -3.34 -21.47
C PRO A 175 -0.94 -2.92 -20.47
N ARG A 176 0.15 -3.69 -20.40
CA ARG A 176 1.28 -3.38 -19.50
C ARG A 176 1.76 -1.93 -19.66
N ALA A 177 1.84 -1.43 -20.90
CA ALA A 177 2.26 -0.06 -21.16
C ALA A 177 1.36 0.98 -20.48
N THR A 178 0.04 0.76 -20.50
CA THR A 178 -0.94 1.64 -19.85
C THR A 178 -0.81 1.58 -18.34
N ILE A 179 -0.67 0.37 -17.76
CA ILE A 179 -0.48 0.20 -16.31
C ILE A 179 0.77 0.97 -15.84
N LEU A 180 1.91 0.78 -16.54
CA LEU A 180 3.15 1.47 -16.20
C LEU A 180 3.09 2.99 -16.46
N GLN A 181 2.18 3.44 -17.33
CA GLN A 181 1.95 4.87 -17.56
C GLN A 181 1.19 5.54 -16.42
N VAL A 182 0.22 4.86 -15.87
CA VAL A 182 -0.63 5.38 -14.80
C VAL A 182 0.05 5.26 -13.43
N LEU A 183 0.93 4.26 -13.25
CA LEU A 183 1.53 3.90 -11.97
C LEU A 183 2.15 5.09 -11.20
N PRO A 184 3.01 5.97 -11.78
CA PRO A 184 3.60 7.08 -11.02
C PRO A 184 2.57 8.10 -10.54
N VAL A 185 1.56 8.40 -11.37
CA VAL A 185 0.45 9.30 -11.00
C VAL A 185 -0.39 8.66 -9.89
N GLN A 186 -0.70 7.39 -10.02
CA GLN A 186 -1.49 6.65 -9.03
C GLN A 186 -0.77 6.59 -7.68
N LEU A 187 0.54 6.31 -7.66
CA LEU A 187 1.35 6.31 -6.44
C LEU A 187 1.37 7.70 -5.78
N LEU A 188 1.49 8.77 -6.58
CA LEU A 188 1.44 10.12 -6.05
C LEU A 188 0.08 10.45 -5.45
N LEU A 189 -1.02 10.19 -6.18
CA LEU A 189 -2.37 10.48 -5.68
C LEU A 189 -2.70 9.68 -4.43
N MET A 190 -2.34 8.41 -4.40
CA MET A 190 -2.50 7.52 -3.26
C MET A 190 -1.75 8.08 -2.04
N THR A 191 -0.46 8.41 -2.19
CA THR A 191 0.36 8.90 -1.09
C THR A 191 -0.13 10.27 -0.60
N ALA A 192 -0.47 11.18 -1.51
CA ALA A 192 -1.05 12.48 -1.17
C ALA A 192 -2.38 12.32 -0.41
N SER A 193 -3.23 11.36 -0.83
CA SER A 193 -4.49 11.08 -0.14
C SER A 193 -4.25 10.57 1.29
N PHE A 194 -3.27 9.68 1.50
CA PHE A 194 -2.92 9.21 2.84
C PHE A 194 -2.37 10.36 3.71
N VAL A 195 -1.37 11.11 3.21
CA VAL A 195 -0.75 12.20 3.96
C VAL A 195 -1.80 13.26 4.33
N ALA A 196 -2.63 13.67 3.38
CA ALA A 196 -3.70 14.62 3.66
C ALA A 196 -4.76 14.04 4.60
N GLY A 197 -5.14 12.78 4.43
CA GLY A 197 -6.12 12.11 5.28
C GLY A 197 -5.68 11.99 6.74
N PHE A 198 -4.42 11.62 6.99
CA PHE A 198 -3.86 11.58 8.35
C PHE A 198 -3.65 12.98 8.96
N ALA A 199 -3.35 13.99 8.15
CA ALA A 199 -3.21 15.36 8.63
C ALA A 199 -4.55 16.05 8.95
N LEU A 200 -5.63 15.60 8.35
CA LEU A 200 -6.97 16.16 8.51
C LEU A 200 -7.90 15.28 9.39
N GLY A 201 -7.40 14.13 9.81
CA GLY A 201 -8.12 13.09 10.56
C GLY A 201 -8.20 13.29 12.05
#